data_00b0c297fab698ef8570d43d4f2806e8
#
_entry.id   00b0c297fab698ef8570d43d4f2806e8
#
_cell.length_a   1.000
_cell.length_b   1.000
_cell.length_c   1.000
_cell.angle_alpha   90.00
_cell.angle_beta   90.00
_cell.angle_gamma   90.00
#
_symmetry.space_group_name_H-M   'P 1'
#
loop_
_entity.id
_entity.type
_entity.pdbx_description
1 polymer ?
#
loop_
_entity_poly.entity_id
_entity_poly.type
_entity_poly.pdbx_seq_one_letter_code
_entity_poly.pdbx_strand_id
1 'polypeptide(L)'
;AGAAAGLRAMGKSDEMTVLAMAGDGGTGDIGIQALSGAAERNDDFIYVCYDNEAYMNTGTQRSGLTPHGARTTTTWAGKRENPKDMPRIMEAHNIPYVASTSAAYPTDVYDKVVKARGIKGLRYIHMNTPCPSGWNFDPKDSVRLGKLAVECGIIVLYEVEGGVFHLTGRSAALAKAGKPLTPVAEYIATQGRFKSMNAEAIAEVQEWADGRWAGYVERSIKNAE
;
A
#
# COMPACT_ATOMS: atom_id res chain seq x y z
N ALA A 1 -15.15 9.38 -9.82
CA ALA A 1 -15.23 10.58 -10.66
C ALA A 1 -16.68 10.98 -10.94
N GLY A 2 -17.51 10.18 -11.63
CA GLY A 2 -18.89 10.55 -12.03
C GLY A 2 -19.79 10.95 -10.85
N ALA A 3 -19.79 10.17 -9.75
CA ALA A 3 -20.54 10.52 -8.54
C ALA A 3 -20.11 11.87 -7.94
N ALA A 4 -18.79 12.12 -7.88
CA ALA A 4 -18.26 13.40 -7.38
C ALA A 4 -18.67 14.58 -8.28
N ALA A 5 -18.63 14.39 -9.61
CA ALA A 5 -19.10 15.40 -10.55
C ALA A 5 -20.60 15.68 -10.40
N GLY A 6 -21.43 14.63 -10.21
CA GLY A 6 -22.85 14.76 -9.94
C GLY A 6 -23.17 15.54 -8.67
N LEU A 7 -22.48 15.21 -7.57
CA LEU A 7 -22.62 15.94 -6.29
C LEU A 7 -22.23 17.42 -6.42
N ARG A 8 -21.17 17.70 -7.17
CA ARG A 8 -20.75 19.09 -7.45
C ARG A 8 -21.82 19.85 -8.24
N ALA A 9 -22.38 19.23 -9.29
CA ALA A 9 -23.45 19.83 -10.08
C ALA A 9 -24.73 20.10 -9.26
N MET A 10 -24.97 19.28 -8.23
CA MET A 10 -26.09 19.42 -7.28
C MET A 10 -25.82 20.39 -6.11
N GLY A 11 -24.60 20.96 -6.00
CA GLY A 11 -24.20 21.81 -4.87
C GLY A 11 -24.01 21.05 -3.56
N LYS A 12 -23.80 19.72 -3.58
CA LYS A 12 -23.71 18.83 -2.41
C LYS A 12 -22.32 18.32 -2.09
N SER A 13 -21.28 18.85 -2.73
CA SER A 13 -19.90 18.40 -2.54
C SER A 13 -19.37 18.59 -1.11
N ASP A 14 -19.91 19.54 -0.35
CA ASP A 14 -19.50 19.80 1.04
C ASP A 14 -20.27 18.96 2.05
N GLU A 15 -21.44 18.45 1.67
CA GLU A 15 -22.28 17.63 2.54
C GLU A 15 -21.90 16.14 2.48
N MET A 16 -21.37 15.68 1.34
CA MET A 16 -21.16 14.26 1.05
C MET A 16 -19.75 13.97 0.53
N THR A 17 -19.11 12.96 1.13
CA THR A 17 -17.81 12.45 0.67
C THR A 17 -18.01 11.21 -0.19
N VAL A 18 -17.46 11.20 -1.39
CA VAL A 18 -17.42 10.01 -2.24
C VAL A 18 -16.24 9.15 -1.82
N LEU A 19 -16.49 7.86 -1.55
CA LEU A 19 -15.47 6.85 -1.28
C LEU A 19 -15.52 5.78 -2.37
N ALA A 20 -14.38 5.51 -3.00
CA ALA A 20 -14.17 4.39 -3.90
C ALA A 20 -13.20 3.39 -3.25
N MET A 21 -13.51 2.11 -3.34
CA MET A 21 -12.66 1.04 -2.83
C MET A 21 -12.45 -0.03 -3.90
N ALA A 22 -11.21 -0.45 -4.12
CA ALA A 22 -10.89 -1.53 -5.05
C ALA A 22 -9.66 -2.32 -4.58
N GLY A 23 -9.54 -3.58 -5.01
CA GLY A 23 -8.36 -4.41 -4.78
C GLY A 23 -7.16 -3.96 -5.61
N ASP A 24 -6.02 -4.55 -5.33
CA ASP A 24 -4.73 -4.25 -5.97
C ASP A 24 -4.76 -4.45 -7.49
N GLY A 25 -5.26 -5.58 -7.97
CA GLY A 25 -5.39 -5.84 -9.42
C GLY A 25 -6.36 -4.89 -10.10
N GLY A 26 -7.50 -4.58 -9.44
CA GLY A 26 -8.46 -3.59 -9.92
C GLY A 26 -7.90 -2.16 -9.96
N THR A 27 -6.96 -1.85 -9.09
CA THR A 27 -6.32 -0.52 -8.99
C THR A 27 -5.11 -0.40 -9.90
N GLY A 28 -4.14 -1.30 -9.75
CA GLY A 28 -2.81 -1.19 -10.35
C GLY A 28 -2.69 -1.79 -11.76
N ASP A 29 -3.68 -2.58 -12.18
CA ASP A 29 -3.68 -3.20 -13.51
C ASP A 29 -4.81 -2.62 -14.37
N ILE A 30 -6.02 -3.20 -14.29
CA ILE A 30 -7.10 -2.83 -15.20
C ILE A 30 -7.64 -1.41 -14.97
N GLY A 31 -7.60 -0.90 -13.74
CA GLY A 31 -8.16 0.40 -13.37
C GLY A 31 -7.17 1.56 -13.38
N ILE A 32 -5.86 1.31 -13.56
CA ILE A 32 -4.83 2.35 -13.45
C ILE A 32 -5.06 3.52 -14.40
N GLN A 33 -5.54 3.26 -15.62
CA GLN A 33 -5.85 4.28 -16.61
C GLN A 33 -6.94 5.24 -16.12
N ALA A 34 -8.04 4.69 -15.58
CA ALA A 34 -9.16 5.48 -15.09
C ALA A 34 -8.77 6.27 -13.82
N LEU A 35 -7.97 5.65 -12.93
CA LEU A 35 -7.48 6.29 -11.72
C LEU A 35 -6.49 7.41 -12.04
N SER A 36 -5.57 7.21 -12.98
CA SER A 36 -4.65 8.22 -13.48
C SER A 36 -5.40 9.43 -14.07
N GLY A 37 -6.44 9.20 -14.89
CA GLY A 37 -7.26 10.27 -15.43
C GLY A 37 -8.07 11.03 -14.37
N ALA A 38 -8.54 10.35 -13.32
CA ALA A 38 -9.19 11.01 -12.18
C ALA A 38 -8.19 11.84 -11.35
N ALA A 39 -6.96 11.37 -11.22
CA ALA A 39 -5.87 12.07 -10.54
C ALA A 39 -5.44 13.33 -11.30
N GLU A 40 -5.29 13.24 -12.60
CA GLU A 40 -4.96 14.37 -13.47
C GLU A 40 -6.01 15.51 -13.36
N ARG A 41 -7.31 15.15 -13.30
CA ARG A 41 -8.39 16.12 -13.11
C ARG A 41 -8.58 16.55 -11.66
N ASN A 42 -7.87 15.93 -10.72
CA ASN A 42 -8.02 16.13 -9.28
C ASN A 42 -9.50 15.99 -8.82
N ASP A 43 -10.18 14.94 -9.30
CA ASP A 43 -11.57 14.66 -8.96
C ASP A 43 -11.76 14.48 -7.44
N ASP A 44 -12.77 15.11 -6.84
CA ASP A 44 -12.95 15.16 -5.38
C ASP A 44 -13.56 13.86 -4.82
N PHE A 45 -12.72 12.86 -4.53
CA PHE A 45 -13.10 11.64 -3.81
C PHE A 45 -11.91 10.96 -3.11
N ILE A 46 -12.19 10.13 -2.12
CA ILE A 46 -11.22 9.26 -1.47
C ILE A 46 -11.19 7.93 -2.23
N TYR A 47 -10.00 7.49 -2.64
CA TYR A 47 -9.78 6.16 -3.21
C TYR A 47 -8.96 5.30 -2.26
N VAL A 48 -9.50 4.15 -1.89
CA VAL A 48 -8.80 3.16 -1.05
C VAL A 48 -8.48 1.93 -1.90
N CYS A 49 -7.20 1.65 -2.07
CA CYS A 49 -6.73 0.37 -2.58
C CYS A 49 -6.54 -0.58 -1.38
N TYR A 50 -7.39 -1.60 -1.26
CA TYR A 50 -7.14 -2.69 -0.32
C TYR A 50 -6.28 -3.75 -1.00
N ASP A 51 -4.98 -3.66 -0.75
CA ASP A 51 -3.96 -4.48 -1.39
C ASP A 51 -3.77 -5.80 -0.64
N ASN A 52 -4.23 -6.88 -1.24
CA ASN A 52 -3.97 -8.24 -0.81
C ASN A 52 -2.99 -8.99 -1.73
N GLU A 53 -2.36 -8.26 -2.65
CA GLU A 53 -1.23 -8.67 -3.47
C GLU A 53 -1.53 -9.76 -4.53
N ALA A 54 -2.81 -9.92 -4.91
CA ALA A 54 -3.25 -10.78 -6.03
C ALA A 54 -4.71 -10.54 -6.40
N TYR A 55 -5.16 -11.07 -7.55
CA TYR A 55 -6.59 -11.24 -7.86
C TYR A 55 -7.15 -12.39 -7.02
N MET A 56 -7.51 -12.12 -5.75
CA MET A 56 -7.85 -13.17 -4.78
C MET A 56 -9.15 -13.89 -5.08
N ASN A 57 -10.22 -13.13 -5.35
CA ASN A 57 -11.58 -13.66 -5.49
C ASN A 57 -11.74 -14.62 -6.67
N THR A 58 -10.97 -14.41 -7.74
CA THR A 58 -11.01 -15.24 -8.95
C THR A 58 -10.08 -16.45 -8.90
N GLY A 59 -9.30 -16.62 -7.84
CA GLY A 59 -8.45 -17.79 -7.61
C GLY A 59 -6.96 -17.46 -7.48
N THR A 60 -6.61 -16.33 -6.89
CA THR A 60 -5.22 -15.96 -6.56
C THR A 60 -4.30 -15.86 -7.80
N GLN A 61 -4.75 -15.18 -8.84
CA GLN A 61 -3.91 -14.88 -10.00
C GLN A 61 -2.97 -13.71 -9.68
N ARG A 62 -1.84 -13.66 -10.40
CA ARG A 62 -0.86 -12.58 -10.28
C ARG A 62 -1.47 -11.23 -10.64
N SER A 63 -1.28 -10.25 -9.78
CA SER A 63 -1.47 -8.82 -10.07
C SER A 63 -0.14 -8.10 -10.29
N GLY A 64 -0.18 -6.85 -10.74
CA GLY A 64 0.98 -5.97 -10.80
C GLY A 64 1.59 -5.68 -9.42
N LEU A 65 0.81 -5.85 -8.34
CA LEU A 65 1.23 -5.60 -6.96
C LEU A 65 1.68 -6.87 -6.23
N THR A 66 1.52 -8.05 -6.82
CA THR A 66 2.07 -9.30 -6.26
C THR A 66 3.58 -9.14 -6.01
N PRO A 67 4.11 -9.45 -4.81
CA PRO A 67 5.51 -9.25 -4.49
C PRO A 67 6.44 -10.21 -5.22
N HIS A 68 7.72 -9.82 -5.34
CA HIS A 68 8.77 -10.68 -5.85
C HIS A 68 8.83 -12.00 -5.08
N GLY A 69 9.03 -13.11 -5.77
CA GLY A 69 9.11 -14.46 -5.21
C GLY A 69 7.76 -15.11 -4.87
N ALA A 70 6.66 -14.35 -4.80
CA ALA A 70 5.36 -14.91 -4.45
C ALA A 70 4.80 -15.78 -5.58
N ARG A 71 4.36 -16.99 -5.24
CA ARG A 71 3.64 -17.90 -6.13
C ARG A 71 2.16 -17.55 -6.18
N THR A 72 1.60 -17.66 -7.36
CA THR A 72 0.17 -17.52 -7.62
C THR A 72 -0.30 -18.63 -8.56
N THR A 73 -1.60 -18.74 -8.80
CA THR A 73 -2.14 -19.72 -9.76
C THR A 73 -1.68 -19.47 -11.21
N THR A 74 -1.23 -18.27 -11.54
CA THR A 74 -0.69 -17.91 -12.86
C THR A 74 0.83 -17.70 -12.86
N THR A 75 1.51 -17.89 -11.73
CA THR A 75 2.97 -17.68 -11.57
C THR A 75 3.56 -18.75 -10.66
N TRP A 76 3.68 -19.97 -11.17
CA TRP A 76 4.07 -21.16 -10.40
C TRP A 76 5.51 -21.14 -9.89
N ALA A 77 6.42 -20.48 -10.63
CA ALA A 77 7.82 -20.34 -10.23
C ALA A 77 8.09 -19.18 -9.26
N GLY A 78 7.05 -18.44 -8.88
CA GLY A 78 7.18 -17.15 -8.19
C GLY A 78 7.35 -15.99 -9.17
N LYS A 79 6.85 -14.81 -8.77
CA LYS A 79 6.98 -13.60 -9.58
C LYS A 79 8.42 -13.08 -9.57
N ARG A 80 8.96 -12.70 -10.71
CA ARG A 80 10.34 -12.22 -10.87
C ARG A 80 10.48 -10.71 -10.73
N GLU A 81 9.42 -9.97 -11.06
CA GLU A 81 9.40 -8.51 -11.02
C GLU A 81 9.00 -8.00 -9.63
N ASN A 82 9.52 -6.84 -9.25
CA ASN A 82 9.05 -6.11 -8.09
C ASN A 82 7.59 -5.63 -8.28
N PRO A 83 6.83 -5.46 -7.20
CA PRO A 83 5.48 -4.89 -7.28
C PRO A 83 5.51 -3.44 -7.76
N LYS A 84 4.43 -3.01 -8.42
CA LYS A 84 4.20 -1.60 -8.71
C LYS A 84 4.09 -0.82 -7.40
N ASP A 85 4.75 0.32 -7.31
CA ASP A 85 4.61 1.24 -6.18
C ASP A 85 3.46 2.22 -6.47
N MET A 86 2.24 1.77 -6.22
CA MET A 86 1.04 2.55 -6.50
C MET A 86 0.99 3.88 -5.74
N PRO A 87 1.37 3.96 -4.45
CA PRO A 87 1.42 5.25 -3.77
C PRO A 87 2.34 6.26 -4.48
N ARG A 88 3.54 5.85 -4.92
CA ARG A 88 4.45 6.74 -5.65
C ARG A 88 3.93 7.13 -7.03
N ILE A 89 3.24 6.23 -7.72
CA ILE A 89 2.56 6.54 -8.98
C ILE A 89 1.49 7.61 -8.75
N MET A 90 0.71 7.48 -7.70
CA MET A 90 -0.33 8.45 -7.35
C MET A 90 0.26 9.79 -6.88
N GLU A 91 1.35 9.75 -6.14
CA GLU A 91 2.10 10.95 -5.74
C GLU A 91 2.63 11.74 -6.96
N ALA A 92 3.10 11.05 -7.99
CA ALA A 92 3.60 11.67 -9.22
C ALA A 92 2.52 12.47 -9.99
N HIS A 93 1.23 12.27 -9.68
CA HIS A 93 0.14 13.11 -10.17
C HIS A 93 -0.05 14.41 -9.39
N ASN A 94 0.75 14.66 -8.35
CA ASN A 94 0.64 15.84 -7.47
C ASN A 94 -0.75 16.00 -6.83
N ILE A 95 -1.42 14.87 -6.53
CA ILE A 95 -2.69 14.90 -5.81
C ILE A 95 -2.47 15.37 -4.35
N PRO A 96 -3.47 16.01 -3.72
CA PRO A 96 -3.30 16.64 -2.42
C PRO A 96 -2.96 15.69 -1.27
N TYR A 97 -3.31 14.39 -1.37
CA TYR A 97 -3.04 13.43 -0.32
C TYR A 97 -2.80 12.03 -0.85
N VAL A 98 -1.70 11.42 -0.39
CA VAL A 98 -1.37 10.01 -0.59
C VAL A 98 -0.98 9.40 0.75
N ALA A 99 -1.48 8.21 1.06
CA ALA A 99 -1.10 7.50 2.28
C ALA A 99 -0.86 6.01 2.03
N SER A 100 0.08 5.43 2.78
CA SER A 100 0.31 4.00 2.89
C SER A 100 0.03 3.54 4.32
N THR A 101 -0.78 2.50 4.48
CA THR A 101 -1.22 1.97 5.77
C THR A 101 -1.37 0.45 5.73
N SER A 102 -1.76 -0.16 6.84
CA SER A 102 -2.06 -1.60 6.94
C SER A 102 -3.27 -1.85 7.82
N ALA A 103 -4.11 -2.80 7.42
CA ALA A 103 -5.26 -3.26 8.23
C ALA A 103 -4.85 -3.76 9.63
N ALA A 104 -3.58 -4.13 9.82
CA ALA A 104 -3.04 -4.51 11.13
C ALA A 104 -2.82 -3.33 12.10
N TYR A 105 -2.97 -2.09 11.61
CA TYR A 105 -2.85 -0.84 12.37
C TYR A 105 -4.12 0.02 12.23
N PRO A 106 -5.25 -0.41 12.83
CA PRO A 106 -6.56 0.22 12.60
C PRO A 106 -6.61 1.69 13.02
N THR A 107 -5.84 2.09 14.03
CA THR A 107 -5.76 3.51 14.44
C THR A 107 -5.10 4.35 13.35
N ASP A 108 -3.99 3.87 12.74
CA ASP A 108 -3.33 4.56 11.62
C ASP A 108 -4.26 4.68 10.40
N VAL A 109 -5.06 3.63 10.12
CA VAL A 109 -6.10 3.68 9.07
C VAL A 109 -7.14 4.75 9.39
N TYR A 110 -7.65 4.76 10.61
CA TYR A 110 -8.66 5.71 11.05
C TYR A 110 -8.17 7.17 10.92
N ASP A 111 -6.99 7.47 11.43
CA ASP A 111 -6.42 8.82 11.41
C ASP A 111 -6.25 9.33 9.98
N LYS A 112 -5.75 8.47 9.07
CA LYS A 112 -5.57 8.78 7.64
C LYS A 112 -6.89 9.02 6.91
N VAL A 113 -7.92 8.23 7.21
CA VAL A 113 -9.26 8.42 6.61
C VAL A 113 -9.91 9.70 7.11
N VAL A 114 -9.79 10.00 8.41
CA VAL A 114 -10.30 11.25 8.99
C VAL A 114 -9.60 12.46 8.37
N LYS A 115 -8.27 12.42 8.25
CA LYS A 115 -7.49 13.46 7.58
C LYS A 115 -7.91 13.63 6.12
N ALA A 116 -7.95 12.54 5.35
CA ALA A 116 -8.34 12.54 3.95
C ALA A 116 -9.74 13.15 3.73
N ARG A 117 -10.66 12.94 4.66
CA ARG A 117 -12.01 13.51 4.59
C ARG A 117 -12.02 15.04 4.67
N GLY A 118 -11.05 15.64 5.37
CA GLY A 118 -10.90 17.10 5.46
C GLY A 118 -10.22 17.77 4.26
N ILE A 119 -9.65 16.98 3.35
CA ILE A 119 -8.90 17.49 2.19
C ILE A 119 -9.80 17.42 0.94
N LYS A 120 -9.73 18.41 0.07
CA LYS A 120 -10.43 18.45 -1.24
C LYS A 120 -9.54 17.94 -2.37
N GLY A 121 -10.14 17.40 -3.43
CA GLY A 121 -9.47 16.82 -4.57
C GLY A 121 -9.36 15.29 -4.46
N LEU A 122 -8.46 14.64 -5.19
CA LEU A 122 -8.24 13.21 -5.09
C LEU A 122 -7.33 12.86 -3.91
N ARG A 123 -7.80 11.97 -3.06
CA ARG A 123 -7.02 11.41 -1.93
C ARG A 123 -6.87 9.91 -2.15
N TYR A 124 -5.64 9.42 -2.13
CA TYR A 124 -5.34 8.00 -2.33
C TYR A 124 -4.80 7.37 -1.04
N ILE A 125 -5.40 6.26 -0.62
CA ILE A 125 -4.95 5.47 0.53
C ILE A 125 -4.66 4.05 0.05
N HIS A 126 -3.43 3.61 0.22
CA HIS A 126 -2.98 2.25 -0.05
C HIS A 126 -2.94 1.47 1.25
N MET A 127 -3.77 0.45 1.38
CA MET A 127 -3.93 -0.33 2.60
C MET A 127 -3.51 -1.78 2.37
N ASN A 128 -2.40 -2.21 2.96
CA ASN A 128 -2.02 -3.60 2.99
C ASN A 128 -3.03 -4.43 3.78
N THR A 129 -3.52 -5.50 3.17
CA THR A 129 -4.55 -6.37 3.74
C THR A 129 -4.14 -7.84 3.61
N PRO A 130 -3.47 -8.42 4.63
CA PRO A 130 -3.07 -9.82 4.61
C PRO A 130 -4.25 -10.76 4.32
N CYS A 131 -4.10 -11.62 3.31
CA CYS A 131 -5.15 -12.56 2.89
C CYS A 131 -4.76 -14.01 3.24
N PRO A 132 -5.37 -14.64 4.24
CA PRO A 132 -4.99 -15.98 4.71
C PRO A 132 -4.99 -17.04 3.60
N SER A 133 -6.03 -17.08 2.78
CA SER A 133 -6.17 -18.05 1.71
C SER A 133 -5.16 -17.87 0.59
N GLY A 134 -4.95 -16.63 0.14
CA GLY A 134 -4.03 -16.34 -0.97
C GLY A 134 -2.56 -16.40 -0.58
N TRP A 135 -2.23 -16.00 0.65
CA TRP A 135 -0.85 -16.06 1.15
C TRP A 135 -0.51 -17.40 1.81
N ASN A 136 -1.54 -18.24 2.03
CA ASN A 136 -1.42 -19.57 2.61
C ASN A 136 -0.79 -19.55 4.02
N PHE A 137 -1.51 -18.94 4.97
CA PHE A 137 -1.20 -18.89 6.39
C PHE A 137 -2.48 -19.05 7.24
N ASP A 138 -2.34 -19.35 8.53
CA ASP A 138 -3.47 -19.51 9.45
C ASP A 138 -4.18 -18.15 9.69
N PRO A 139 -5.50 -18.02 9.51
CA PRO A 139 -6.26 -16.77 9.71
C PRO A 139 -6.00 -16.04 11.04
N LYS A 140 -5.71 -16.78 12.12
CA LYS A 140 -5.36 -16.20 13.44
C LYS A 140 -4.09 -15.31 13.40
N ASP A 141 -3.21 -15.53 12.41
CA ASP A 141 -1.94 -14.82 12.25
C ASP A 141 -2.07 -13.52 11.42
N SER A 142 -3.27 -13.17 10.91
CA SER A 142 -3.45 -12.05 10.00
C SER A 142 -2.90 -10.72 10.55
N VAL A 143 -3.22 -10.39 11.81
CA VAL A 143 -2.73 -9.18 12.45
C VAL A 143 -1.22 -9.25 12.70
N ARG A 144 -0.71 -10.40 13.14
CA ARG A 144 0.72 -10.63 13.38
C ARG A 144 1.51 -10.45 12.08
N LEU A 145 1.03 -11.02 10.98
CA LEU A 145 1.67 -10.90 9.67
C LEU A 145 1.69 -9.46 9.15
N GLY A 146 0.57 -8.75 9.24
CA GLY A 146 0.52 -7.35 8.84
C GLY A 146 1.43 -6.45 9.70
N LYS A 147 1.59 -6.75 10.99
CA LYS A 147 2.58 -6.08 11.85
C LYS A 147 4.01 -6.43 11.43
N LEU A 148 4.30 -7.69 11.18
CA LEU A 148 5.62 -8.15 10.77
C LEU A 148 6.05 -7.52 9.42
N ALA A 149 5.11 -7.35 8.46
CA ALA A 149 5.36 -6.65 7.21
C ALA A 149 5.87 -5.20 7.43
N VAL A 150 5.39 -4.53 8.47
CA VAL A 150 5.84 -3.18 8.84
C VAL A 150 7.17 -3.23 9.60
N GLU A 151 7.34 -4.18 10.52
CA GLU A 151 8.58 -4.34 11.29
C GLU A 151 9.80 -4.69 10.42
N CYS A 152 9.59 -5.34 9.28
CA CYS A 152 10.67 -5.69 8.34
C CYS A 152 10.79 -4.71 7.15
N GLY A 153 10.03 -3.62 7.12
CA GLY A 153 10.15 -2.59 6.07
C GLY A 153 9.52 -2.94 4.71
N ILE A 154 8.89 -4.12 4.56
CA ILE A 154 8.14 -4.46 3.35
C ILE A 154 6.97 -3.50 3.14
N ILE A 155 6.27 -3.17 4.21
CA ILE A 155 5.23 -2.14 4.24
C ILE A 155 5.72 -0.99 5.12
N VAL A 156 5.63 0.23 4.62
CA VAL A 156 6.01 1.44 5.35
C VAL A 156 4.77 2.30 5.54
N LEU A 157 4.48 2.67 6.78
CA LEU A 157 3.37 3.55 7.12
C LEU A 157 3.81 5.01 6.94
N TYR A 158 3.18 5.73 6.03
CA TYR A 158 3.50 7.12 5.74
C TYR A 158 2.33 7.87 5.12
N GLU A 159 2.46 9.16 5.01
CA GLU A 159 1.58 10.03 4.25
C GLU A 159 2.37 11.11 3.51
N VAL A 160 1.78 11.58 2.42
CA VAL A 160 2.23 12.76 1.66
C VAL A 160 1.05 13.71 1.59
N GLU A 161 1.18 14.87 2.20
CA GLU A 161 0.16 15.91 2.22
C GLU A 161 0.73 17.18 1.56
N GLY A 162 0.08 17.65 0.51
CA GLY A 162 0.59 18.83 -0.23
C GLY A 162 2.03 18.67 -0.74
N GLY A 163 2.47 17.44 -1.06
CA GLY A 163 3.84 17.13 -1.48
C GLY A 163 4.83 16.88 -0.33
N VAL A 164 4.44 17.13 0.91
CA VAL A 164 5.30 16.92 2.10
C VAL A 164 5.13 15.49 2.63
N PHE A 165 6.22 14.76 2.69
CA PHE A 165 6.25 13.34 3.14
C PHE A 165 6.48 13.22 4.64
N HIS A 166 5.72 12.37 5.31
CA HIS A 166 5.88 12.06 6.73
C HIS A 166 5.75 10.56 6.98
N LEU A 167 6.71 9.97 7.71
CA LEU A 167 6.51 8.65 8.29
C LEU A 167 5.47 8.73 9.41
N THR A 168 4.60 7.72 9.53
CA THR A 168 3.53 7.69 10.52
C THR A 168 3.62 6.47 11.44
N GLY A 169 2.90 6.50 12.54
CA GLY A 169 2.67 5.36 13.42
C GLY A 169 3.93 4.56 13.76
N ARG A 170 3.88 3.25 13.50
CA ARG A 170 5.00 2.35 13.80
C ARG A 170 6.24 2.65 12.97
N SER A 171 6.10 3.01 11.69
CA SER A 171 7.26 3.33 10.85
C SER A 171 8.02 4.56 11.34
N ALA A 172 7.33 5.60 11.80
CA ALA A 172 7.97 6.76 12.44
C ALA A 172 8.72 6.36 13.73
N ALA A 173 8.13 5.48 14.54
CA ALA A 173 8.77 4.98 15.75
C ALA A 173 10.03 4.15 15.46
N LEU A 174 10.01 3.31 14.41
CA LEU A 174 11.17 2.52 13.97
C LEU A 174 12.31 3.42 13.47
N ALA A 175 11.98 4.44 12.64
CA ALA A 175 12.96 5.40 12.15
C ALA A 175 13.61 6.18 13.30
N LYS A 176 12.82 6.65 14.27
CA LYS A 176 13.32 7.34 15.47
C LYS A 176 14.23 6.45 16.33
N ALA A 177 13.93 5.15 16.40
CA ALA A 177 14.74 4.20 17.18
C ALA A 177 16.11 3.95 16.56
N GLY A 178 16.27 4.11 15.23
CA GLY A 178 17.54 3.93 14.52
C GLY A 178 18.12 2.51 14.60
N LYS A 179 17.29 1.52 14.96
CA LYS A 179 17.71 0.12 15.08
C LYS A 179 17.48 -0.63 13.77
N PRO A 180 18.24 -1.70 13.51
CA PRO A 180 17.97 -2.61 12.40
C PRO A 180 16.51 -3.10 12.44
N LEU A 181 15.89 -3.21 11.29
CA LEU A 181 14.57 -3.79 11.16
C LEU A 181 14.61 -5.31 11.36
N THR A 182 13.46 -5.92 11.62
CA THR A 182 13.31 -7.37 11.64
C THR A 182 13.69 -7.94 10.25
N PRO A 183 14.47 -9.04 10.20
CA PRO A 183 14.83 -9.65 8.92
C PRO A 183 13.60 -10.05 8.09
N VAL A 184 13.63 -9.77 6.79
CA VAL A 184 12.54 -10.13 5.84
C VAL A 184 12.29 -11.63 5.81
N ALA A 185 13.32 -12.44 6.08
CA ALA A 185 13.22 -13.90 6.17
C ALA A 185 12.13 -14.36 7.17
N GLU A 186 11.95 -13.64 8.29
CA GLU A 186 10.90 -13.97 9.27
C GLU A 186 9.50 -13.76 8.70
N TYR A 187 9.30 -12.69 7.92
CA TYR A 187 8.04 -12.41 7.23
C TYR A 187 7.76 -13.45 6.14
N ILE A 188 8.77 -13.78 5.32
CA ILE A 188 8.67 -14.75 4.23
C ILE A 188 8.34 -16.15 4.75
N ALA A 189 9.01 -16.61 5.81
CA ALA A 189 8.85 -17.93 6.38
C ALA A 189 7.44 -18.23 6.91
N THR A 190 6.65 -17.20 7.20
CA THR A 190 5.28 -17.36 7.72
C THR A 190 4.22 -17.63 6.65
N GLN A 191 4.60 -17.59 5.35
CA GLN A 191 3.65 -17.59 4.23
C GLN A 191 3.95 -18.69 3.22
N GLY A 192 2.97 -19.54 2.93
CA GLY A 192 3.13 -20.65 1.99
C GLY A 192 3.39 -20.22 0.55
N ARG A 193 3.00 -19.00 0.16
CA ARG A 193 3.25 -18.48 -1.20
C ARG A 193 4.72 -18.27 -1.53
N PHE A 194 5.60 -18.23 -0.52
CA PHE A 194 7.04 -18.06 -0.68
C PHE A 194 7.86 -19.35 -0.51
N LYS A 195 7.22 -20.51 -0.40
CA LYS A 195 7.90 -21.80 -0.15
C LYS A 195 8.96 -22.19 -1.18
N SER A 196 8.92 -21.62 -2.37
CA SER A 196 9.90 -21.90 -3.44
C SER A 196 11.10 -20.96 -3.44
N MET A 197 11.14 -19.96 -2.57
CA MET A 197 12.26 -19.03 -2.50
C MET A 197 13.48 -19.70 -1.86
N ASN A 198 14.63 -19.54 -2.50
CA ASN A 198 15.93 -19.92 -1.96
C ASN A 198 16.57 -18.75 -1.17
N ALA A 199 17.70 -18.99 -0.54
CA ALA A 199 18.38 -17.97 0.26
C ALA A 199 18.79 -16.73 -0.58
N GLU A 200 19.16 -16.90 -1.83
CA GLU A 200 19.53 -15.82 -2.74
C GLU A 200 18.32 -14.90 -3.02
N ALA A 201 17.18 -15.47 -3.40
CA ALA A 201 15.95 -14.71 -3.63
C ALA A 201 15.46 -13.98 -2.36
N ILE A 202 15.65 -14.57 -1.17
CA ILE A 202 15.33 -13.91 0.10
C ILE A 202 16.27 -12.72 0.34
N ALA A 203 17.56 -12.87 0.03
CA ALA A 203 18.54 -11.79 0.13
C ALA A 203 18.21 -10.62 -0.82
N GLU A 204 17.78 -10.89 -2.04
CA GLU A 204 17.32 -9.85 -2.98
C GLU A 204 16.13 -9.06 -2.43
N VAL A 205 15.16 -9.73 -1.79
CA VAL A 205 14.02 -9.03 -1.15
C VAL A 205 14.48 -8.23 0.06
N GLN A 206 15.46 -8.71 0.84
CA GLN A 206 16.03 -7.97 1.95
C GLN A 206 16.70 -6.68 1.45
N GLU A 207 17.57 -6.77 0.44
CA GLU A 207 18.25 -5.61 -0.13
C GLU A 207 17.24 -4.58 -0.68
N TRP A 208 16.21 -5.04 -1.37
CA TRP A 208 15.15 -4.16 -1.86
C TRP A 208 14.39 -3.47 -0.72
N ALA A 209 14.05 -4.19 0.35
CA ALA A 209 13.36 -3.62 1.50
C ALA A 209 14.22 -2.60 2.24
N ASP A 210 15.50 -2.92 2.47
CA ASP A 210 16.47 -2.05 3.13
C ASP A 210 16.70 -0.76 2.34
N GLY A 211 16.86 -0.86 1.02
CA GLY A 211 17.03 0.29 0.14
C GLY A 211 15.80 1.21 0.15
N ARG A 212 14.59 0.64 0.10
CA ARG A 212 13.35 1.42 0.21
C ARG A 212 13.21 2.09 1.57
N TRP A 213 13.47 1.35 2.65
CA TRP A 213 13.43 1.90 4.00
C TRP A 213 14.38 3.07 4.18
N ALA A 214 15.64 2.92 3.78
CA ALA A 214 16.64 3.99 3.82
C ALA A 214 16.17 5.24 3.07
N GLY A 215 15.62 5.07 1.86
CA GLY A 215 15.09 6.18 1.06
C GLY A 215 13.90 6.89 1.72
N TYR A 216 13.01 6.16 2.39
CA TYR A 216 11.89 6.77 3.13
C TYR A 216 12.36 7.52 4.38
N VAL A 217 13.34 6.99 5.11
CA VAL A 217 13.93 7.66 6.29
C VAL A 217 14.64 8.95 5.86
N GLU A 218 15.48 8.90 4.82
CA GLU A 218 16.16 10.09 4.28
C GLU A 218 15.17 11.16 3.85
N ARG A 219 14.11 10.76 3.13
CA ARG A 219 13.07 11.68 2.69
C ARG A 219 12.33 12.32 3.86
N SER A 220 12.06 11.56 4.92
CA SER A 220 11.40 12.08 6.13
C SER A 220 12.25 13.12 6.86
N ILE A 221 13.57 12.98 6.85
CA ILE A 221 14.51 13.94 7.45
C ILE A 221 14.53 15.24 6.63
N LYS A 222 14.68 15.15 5.31
CA LYS A 222 14.73 16.33 4.42
C LYS A 222 13.47 17.21 4.46
N ASN A 223 12.32 16.63 4.80
CA ASN A 223 11.07 17.39 4.91
C ASN A 223 10.85 17.98 6.32
N ALA A 224 11.70 17.65 7.29
CA ALA A 224 11.65 18.19 8.65
C ALA A 224 12.57 19.43 8.83
N GLU A 225 13.48 19.69 7.89
CA GLU A 225 14.31 20.89 7.78
C GLU A 225 13.60 22.00 7.01
#